data_955d611abda561fcd8f85bf9d87e8fe0
#
_entry.id   955d611abda561fcd8f85bf9d87e8fe0
#
_cell.length_a   1.000
_cell.length_b   1.000
_cell.length_c   1.000
_cell.angle_alpha   90.00
_cell.angle_beta   90.00
_cell.angle_gamma   90.00
#
_symmetry.space_group_name_H-M   'P 1'
#
loop_
_entity.id
_entity.type
_entity.pdbx_description
1 polymer ?
#
loop_
_entity_poly.entity_id
_entity_poly.type
_entity_poly.pdbx_seq_one_letter_code
_entity_poly.pdbx_strand_id
1 'polypeptide(L)'
;MLKTIKSLSEYEQLNNEYVTEGHVRGYLNYFISKKNISAYINEEKIKYAVVDGTLFLFADQGNYYKMYFWRLTAKTKSLPDADKEICCDIYEQQNNNFTVNVLHQLFIENNYECKQKYEQVRLSYGNLHTISFKYLEENKWKLYENNMRIGTVSLNDKSEVEQLIVDYMGKYNKLSIEDEDWQEQIRNNNVVGIYVADNLIAVYYFTEKASRIVVGKNYRGQNLSVYLRMYFASQIRWAISSKNQYDWAEANNISTKITFAKLFAIYTGKIKYRYVKTI
;
A
#
# COMPACT_ATOMS: atom_id res chain seq x y z
N MET A 1 20.50 -0.18 19.02
CA MET A 1 20.35 1.25 18.63
C MET A 1 20.39 1.34 17.12
N LEU A 2 19.43 2.06 16.52
CA LEU A 2 19.38 2.26 15.04
C LEU A 2 20.51 3.22 14.61
N LYS A 3 21.13 2.94 13.46
CA LYS A 3 22.15 3.78 12.81
C LYS A 3 21.55 4.39 11.54
N THR A 4 21.84 5.68 11.27
CA THR A 4 21.40 6.35 10.04
C THR A 4 22.31 5.97 8.89
N ILE A 5 21.74 5.63 7.72
CA ILE A 5 22.49 5.44 6.47
C ILE A 5 22.74 6.82 5.86
N LYS A 6 24.02 7.19 5.65
CA LYS A 6 24.43 8.53 5.23
C LYS A 6 24.69 8.66 3.74
N SER A 7 24.88 7.56 3.03
CA SER A 7 25.17 7.57 1.60
C SER A 7 24.66 6.33 0.88
N LEU A 8 24.50 6.46 -0.43
CA LEU A 8 24.14 5.32 -1.28
C LEU A 8 25.25 4.24 -1.27
N SER A 9 26.51 4.65 -1.18
CA SER A 9 27.64 3.72 -1.07
C SER A 9 27.59 2.88 0.21
N GLU A 10 27.26 3.50 1.36
CA GLU A 10 27.07 2.78 2.62
C GLU A 10 25.91 1.77 2.52
N TYR A 11 24.78 2.19 1.92
CA TYR A 11 23.65 1.30 1.66
C TYR A 11 24.05 0.11 0.77
N GLU A 12 24.79 0.35 -0.32
CA GLU A 12 25.24 -0.71 -1.23
C GLU A 12 26.22 -1.66 -0.54
N GLN A 13 27.11 -1.15 0.33
CA GLN A 13 28.02 -1.97 1.13
C GLN A 13 27.23 -2.89 2.08
N LEU A 14 26.27 -2.35 2.85
CA LEU A 14 25.39 -3.13 3.73
C LEU A 14 24.61 -4.18 2.95
N ASN A 15 24.08 -3.80 1.80
CA ASN A 15 23.35 -4.70 0.95
C ASN A 15 24.21 -5.86 0.43
N ASN A 16 25.45 -5.57 0.01
CA ASN A 16 26.40 -6.58 -0.43
C ASN A 16 26.79 -7.51 0.71
N GLU A 17 27.07 -6.98 1.89
CA GLU A 17 27.50 -7.77 3.07
C GLU A 17 26.38 -8.72 3.56
N TYR A 18 25.14 -8.23 3.67
CA TYR A 18 24.07 -9.01 4.30
C TYR A 18 23.06 -9.64 3.32
N VAL A 19 23.06 -9.27 2.06
CA VAL A 19 22.08 -9.70 1.07
C VAL A 19 22.65 -10.62 0.01
N THR A 20 23.86 -10.32 -0.51
CA THR A 20 24.45 -11.03 -1.64
C THR A 20 25.24 -12.27 -1.27
N GLU A 21 25.80 -12.35 -0.07
CA GLU A 21 26.59 -13.49 0.34
C GLU A 21 25.72 -14.69 0.79
N GLY A 22 25.66 -15.68 -0.08
CA GLY A 22 25.17 -17.04 0.20
C GLY A 22 23.70 -17.29 -0.14
N HIS A 23 23.47 -18.44 -0.77
CA HIS A 23 22.14 -18.99 -1.13
C HIS A 23 21.32 -19.48 0.08
N VAL A 24 21.37 -18.78 1.23
CA VAL A 24 20.60 -19.18 2.41
C VAL A 24 19.15 -18.83 2.19
N ARG A 25 18.29 -19.82 2.20
CA ARG A 25 16.83 -19.67 2.17
C ARG A 25 16.37 -18.92 3.42
N GLY A 26 15.81 -17.74 3.24
CA GLY A 26 15.25 -16.92 4.31
C GLY A 26 14.02 -16.18 3.83
N TYR A 27 13.26 -15.65 4.78
CA TYR A 27 12.09 -14.82 4.48
C TYR A 27 12.51 -13.36 4.28
N LEU A 28 11.92 -12.69 3.32
CA LEU A 28 12.15 -11.28 3.04
C LEU A 28 10.81 -10.53 2.92
N ASN A 29 10.82 -9.27 3.35
CA ASN A 29 9.72 -8.34 3.07
C ASN A 29 10.20 -7.04 2.43
N TYR A 30 11.38 -7.08 1.83
CA TYR A 30 12.05 -5.91 1.27
C TYR A 30 11.47 -5.51 -0.09
N PHE A 31 10.91 -4.29 -0.16
CA PHE A 31 10.36 -3.72 -1.39
C PHE A 31 10.57 -2.20 -1.50
N ILE A 32 11.74 -1.70 -1.08
CA ILE A 32 12.07 -0.30 -1.30
C ILE A 32 12.77 -0.17 -2.66
N SER A 33 12.23 0.66 -3.55
CA SER A 33 12.87 0.91 -4.84
C SER A 33 14.17 1.71 -4.66
N LYS A 34 15.12 1.58 -5.61
CA LYS A 34 16.38 2.37 -5.59
C LYS A 34 16.11 3.87 -5.55
N LYS A 35 15.11 4.36 -6.28
CA LYS A 35 14.67 5.76 -6.26
C LYS A 35 14.28 6.19 -4.84
N ASN A 36 13.47 5.40 -4.16
CA ASN A 36 13.01 5.72 -2.80
C ASN A 36 14.14 5.64 -1.77
N ILE A 37 15.08 4.70 -1.92
CA ILE A 37 16.26 4.63 -1.04
C ILE A 37 17.07 5.91 -1.13
N SER A 38 17.35 6.41 -2.34
CA SER A 38 18.10 7.66 -2.54
C SER A 38 17.38 8.85 -1.90
N ALA A 39 16.05 8.95 -2.06
CA ALA A 39 15.27 10.00 -1.43
C ALA A 39 15.35 9.91 0.10
N TYR A 40 15.14 8.73 0.69
CA TYR A 40 15.26 8.54 2.14
C TYR A 40 16.65 8.84 2.69
N ILE A 41 17.73 8.55 1.93
CA ILE A 41 19.10 8.89 2.34
C ILE A 41 19.29 10.40 2.34
N ASN A 42 18.86 11.11 1.29
CA ASN A 42 18.99 12.56 1.18
C ASN A 42 18.22 13.31 2.29
N GLU A 43 17.14 12.72 2.78
CA GLU A 43 16.32 13.28 3.86
C GLU A 43 16.71 12.74 5.25
N GLU A 44 17.77 11.93 5.37
CA GLU A 44 18.18 11.24 6.60
C GLU A 44 17.08 10.37 7.23
N LYS A 45 16.13 9.91 6.42
CA LYS A 45 14.95 9.14 6.84
C LYS A 45 15.13 7.62 6.80
N ILE A 46 16.33 7.10 6.48
CA ILE A 46 16.59 5.67 6.47
C ILE A 46 17.61 5.31 7.55
N LYS A 47 17.24 4.35 8.40
CA LYS A 47 18.09 3.81 9.45
C LYS A 47 18.24 2.31 9.29
N TYR A 48 19.21 1.72 9.96
CA TYR A 48 19.41 0.28 9.96
C TYR A 48 19.84 -0.27 11.32
N ALA A 49 19.61 -1.56 11.50
CA ALA A 49 20.22 -2.38 12.55
C ALA A 49 20.57 -3.75 11.97
N VAL A 50 21.60 -4.39 12.53
CA VAL A 50 21.93 -5.78 12.26
C VAL A 50 21.71 -6.56 13.55
N VAL A 51 20.86 -7.58 13.50
CA VAL A 51 20.53 -8.46 14.64
C VAL A 51 20.55 -9.89 14.15
N ASP A 52 21.28 -10.75 14.85
CA ASP A 52 21.45 -12.18 14.50
C ASP A 52 21.85 -12.41 13.03
N GLY A 53 22.69 -11.52 12.47
CA GLY A 53 23.15 -11.57 11.09
C GLY A 53 22.09 -11.14 10.05
N THR A 54 20.94 -10.62 10.49
CA THR A 54 19.89 -10.09 9.62
C THR A 54 19.97 -8.57 9.56
N LEU A 55 19.96 -8.02 8.34
CA LEU A 55 19.86 -6.59 8.10
C LEU A 55 18.41 -6.15 8.15
N PHE A 56 18.13 -5.21 9.04
CA PHE A 56 16.85 -4.52 9.16
C PHE A 56 17.01 -3.07 8.73
N LEU A 57 16.09 -2.60 7.86
CA LEU A 57 16.02 -1.22 7.40
C LEU A 57 14.75 -0.58 7.96
N PHE A 58 14.86 0.68 8.35
CA PHE A 58 13.80 1.46 8.96
C PHE A 58 13.60 2.76 8.19
N ALA A 59 12.52 2.84 7.39
CA ALA A 59 12.13 4.07 6.73
C ALA A 59 11.27 4.92 7.68
N ASP A 60 11.74 6.12 8.02
CA ASP A 60 11.03 7.05 8.89
C ASP A 60 9.82 7.65 8.17
N GLN A 61 8.63 7.44 8.75
CA GLN A 61 7.35 7.94 8.26
C GLN A 61 6.82 9.09 9.15
N GLY A 62 7.70 9.73 9.93
CA GLY A 62 7.37 10.75 10.91
C GLY A 62 7.03 10.14 12.28
N ASN A 63 5.84 9.60 12.45
CA ASN A 63 5.35 9.06 13.72
C ASN A 63 5.69 7.60 13.96
N TYR A 64 6.18 6.89 12.97
CA TYR A 64 6.56 5.48 13.07
C TYR A 64 7.66 5.14 12.06
N TYR A 65 8.32 4.00 12.26
CA TYR A 65 9.22 3.41 11.27
C TYR A 65 8.51 2.31 10.49
N LYS A 66 8.63 2.32 9.17
CA LYS A 66 8.33 1.16 8.33
C LYS A 66 9.55 0.27 8.29
N MET A 67 9.43 -0.94 8.88
CA MET A 67 10.53 -1.90 8.94
C MET A 67 10.53 -2.82 7.73
N TYR A 68 11.72 -3.01 7.17
CA TYR A 68 12.02 -3.96 6.10
C TYR A 68 13.19 -4.84 6.54
N PHE A 69 13.22 -6.06 6.07
CA PHE A 69 14.31 -6.97 6.37
C PHE A 69 14.62 -7.87 5.19
N TRP A 70 15.84 -8.37 5.19
CA TRP A 70 16.34 -9.31 4.24
C TRP A 70 16.89 -10.53 4.96
N ARG A 71 16.47 -11.72 4.52
CA ARG A 71 16.92 -13.02 5.09
C ARG A 71 16.62 -13.21 6.58
N LEU A 72 15.39 -13.00 6.98
CA LEU A 72 14.96 -13.52 8.26
C LEU A 72 15.04 -15.05 8.22
N THR A 73 15.83 -15.65 9.10
CA THR A 73 16.07 -17.09 9.14
C THR A 73 15.56 -17.71 10.45
N ALA A 74 15.51 -19.02 10.54
CA ALA A 74 15.19 -19.73 11.78
C ALA A 74 16.20 -19.44 12.93
N LYS A 75 17.36 -18.85 12.63
CA LYS A 75 18.38 -18.43 13.61
C LYS A 75 18.08 -17.06 14.21
N THR A 76 17.27 -16.24 13.53
CA THR A 76 16.87 -14.92 14.04
C THR A 76 15.88 -15.10 15.18
N LYS A 77 16.27 -14.71 16.38
CA LYS A 77 15.45 -14.81 17.59
C LYS A 77 14.99 -13.47 18.12
N SER A 78 15.70 -12.40 17.74
CA SER A 78 15.42 -11.07 18.21
C SER A 78 15.12 -10.14 17.05
N LEU A 79 14.17 -9.24 17.23
CA LEU A 79 13.87 -8.13 16.32
C LEU A 79 14.36 -6.83 16.96
N PRO A 80 14.88 -5.88 16.16
CA PRO A 80 15.41 -4.64 16.73
C PRO A 80 14.32 -3.77 17.35
N ASP A 81 14.74 -3.04 18.40
CA ASP A 81 13.95 -1.98 19.02
C ASP A 81 14.26 -0.61 18.40
N ALA A 82 13.32 0.30 18.51
CA ALA A 82 13.45 1.68 18.04
C ALA A 82 12.85 2.67 19.05
N ASP A 83 13.14 3.94 18.82
CA ASP A 83 12.63 5.09 19.57
C ASP A 83 11.25 5.58 19.09
N LYS A 84 10.69 4.93 18.11
CA LYS A 84 9.34 5.16 17.58
C LYS A 84 8.65 3.82 17.36
N GLU A 85 7.33 3.87 17.22
CA GLU A 85 6.52 2.74 16.82
C GLU A 85 7.05 2.10 15.53
N ILE A 86 7.04 0.77 15.43
CA ILE A 86 7.51 0.04 14.27
C ILE A 86 6.32 -0.65 13.59
N CYS A 87 6.16 -0.44 12.28
CA CYS A 87 5.19 -1.14 11.45
C CYS A 87 5.91 -2.05 10.45
N CYS A 88 5.49 -3.30 10.35
CA CYS A 88 6.05 -4.28 9.44
C CYS A 88 4.96 -5.06 8.72
N ASP A 89 5.06 -5.20 7.39
CA ASP A 89 4.17 -6.05 6.62
C ASP A 89 4.89 -7.36 6.27
N ILE A 90 4.22 -8.50 6.54
CA ILE A 90 4.69 -9.85 6.20
C ILE A 90 3.76 -10.44 5.16
N TYR A 91 4.34 -11.03 4.11
CA TYR A 91 3.59 -11.68 3.03
C TYR A 91 3.69 -13.18 3.16
N GLU A 92 2.57 -13.88 3.15
CA GLU A 92 2.55 -15.34 3.10
C GLU A 92 3.03 -15.80 1.72
N GLN A 93 4.15 -16.52 1.70
CA GLN A 93 4.74 -17.09 0.50
C GLN A 93 4.48 -18.59 0.48
N GLN A 94 3.73 -19.07 -0.51
CA GLN A 94 3.29 -20.46 -0.61
C GLN A 94 4.43 -21.50 -0.76
N ASN A 95 5.67 -21.07 -1.03
CA ASN A 95 6.78 -21.98 -1.37
C ASN A 95 7.96 -21.94 -0.39
N ASN A 96 7.87 -21.28 0.76
CA ASN A 96 8.95 -21.25 1.72
C ASN A 96 8.67 -22.21 2.89
N ASN A 97 9.62 -23.13 3.17
CA ASN A 97 9.64 -23.99 4.36
C ASN A 97 9.71 -23.22 5.70
N PHE A 98 9.82 -21.90 5.64
CA PHE A 98 9.65 -21.01 6.76
C PHE A 98 8.14 -20.82 6.96
N THR A 99 7.57 -21.66 7.80
CA THR A 99 6.13 -21.62 8.02
C THR A 99 5.74 -20.23 8.57
N VAL A 100 4.67 -19.68 8.06
CA VAL A 100 4.06 -18.40 8.53
C VAL A 100 3.92 -18.41 10.06
N ASN A 101 3.68 -19.59 10.66
CA ASN A 101 3.60 -19.76 12.10
C ASN A 101 4.90 -19.39 12.84
N VAL A 102 6.07 -19.73 12.30
CA VAL A 102 7.37 -19.36 12.90
C VAL A 102 7.58 -17.86 12.89
N LEU A 103 7.20 -17.21 11.79
CA LEU A 103 7.25 -15.76 11.69
C LEU A 103 6.26 -15.09 12.67
N HIS A 104 5.04 -15.56 12.74
CA HIS A 104 4.05 -15.07 13.70
C HIS A 104 4.57 -15.16 15.11
N GLN A 105 5.12 -16.31 15.50
CA GLN A 105 5.68 -16.54 16.82
C GLN A 105 6.84 -15.59 17.10
N LEU A 106 7.79 -15.43 16.17
CA LEU A 106 8.92 -14.50 16.31
C LEU A 106 8.45 -13.07 16.55
N PHE A 107 7.45 -12.60 15.81
CA PHE A 107 6.92 -11.23 15.99
C PHE A 107 6.22 -11.08 17.33
N ILE A 108 5.41 -12.04 17.76
CA ILE A 108 4.71 -12.03 19.05
C ILE A 108 5.72 -12.05 20.20
N GLU A 109 6.73 -12.93 20.17
CA GLU A 109 7.78 -13.04 21.18
C GLU A 109 8.63 -11.74 21.30
N ASN A 110 8.67 -10.93 20.25
CA ASN A 110 9.34 -9.62 20.25
C ASN A 110 8.36 -8.45 20.46
N ASN A 111 7.18 -8.71 21.04
CA ASN A 111 6.16 -7.72 21.41
C ASN A 111 5.53 -6.97 20.22
N TYR A 112 5.45 -7.61 19.03
CA TYR A 112 4.66 -7.10 17.93
C TYR A 112 3.25 -7.66 17.97
N GLU A 113 2.27 -6.82 17.70
CA GLU A 113 0.87 -7.20 17.59
C GLU A 113 0.44 -7.24 16.13
N CYS A 114 -0.24 -8.30 15.69
CA CYS A 114 -0.86 -8.36 14.37
C CYS A 114 -2.12 -7.48 14.35
N LYS A 115 -2.01 -6.29 13.80
CA LYS A 115 -3.12 -5.31 13.74
C LYS A 115 -4.07 -5.55 12.59
N GLN A 116 -3.58 -6.05 11.45
CA GLN A 116 -4.39 -6.19 10.23
C GLN A 116 -3.95 -7.39 9.41
N LYS A 117 -4.93 -8.07 8.81
CA LYS A 117 -4.75 -9.12 7.83
C LYS A 117 -5.39 -8.68 6.52
N TYR A 118 -4.70 -8.90 5.41
CA TYR A 118 -5.17 -8.56 4.07
C TYR A 118 -5.12 -9.78 3.16
N GLU A 119 -6.08 -9.87 2.25
CA GLU A 119 -6.15 -10.86 1.19
C GLU A 119 -5.90 -10.18 -0.16
N GLN A 120 -5.03 -10.76 -0.99
CA GLN A 120 -4.77 -10.20 -2.31
C GLN A 120 -5.90 -10.55 -3.28
N VAL A 121 -6.34 -9.54 -4.01
CA VAL A 121 -7.32 -9.67 -5.07
C VAL A 121 -6.71 -9.24 -6.41
N ARG A 122 -7.18 -9.86 -7.48
CA ARG A 122 -6.86 -9.54 -8.87
C ARG A 122 -8.08 -8.94 -9.55
N LEU A 123 -7.90 -7.80 -10.19
CA LEU A 123 -8.90 -7.11 -11.00
C LEU A 123 -8.46 -7.14 -12.48
N SER A 124 -9.36 -7.45 -13.38
CA SER A 124 -9.15 -7.34 -14.82
C SER A 124 -9.72 -6.02 -15.32
N TYR A 125 -8.86 -5.07 -15.71
CA TYR A 125 -9.32 -3.79 -16.24
C TYR A 125 -10.00 -3.91 -17.60
N GLY A 126 -9.63 -4.91 -18.43
CA GLY A 126 -10.34 -5.18 -19.68
C GLY A 126 -11.82 -5.50 -19.45
N ASN A 127 -12.11 -6.35 -18.46
CA ASN A 127 -13.48 -6.68 -18.08
C ASN A 127 -14.21 -5.46 -17.50
N LEU A 128 -13.55 -4.69 -16.60
CA LEU A 128 -14.15 -3.49 -16.03
C LEU A 128 -14.43 -2.43 -17.11
N HIS A 129 -13.52 -2.23 -18.06
CA HIS A 129 -13.72 -1.29 -19.16
C HIS A 129 -14.96 -1.65 -19.98
N THR A 130 -15.12 -2.92 -20.32
CA THR A 130 -16.26 -3.39 -21.13
C THR A 130 -17.62 -3.08 -20.49
N ILE A 131 -17.72 -3.20 -19.15
CA ILE A 131 -18.99 -3.01 -18.43
C ILE A 131 -19.15 -1.59 -17.86
N SER A 132 -18.06 -0.80 -17.80
CA SER A 132 -18.05 0.50 -17.12
C SER A 132 -19.03 1.51 -17.70
N PHE A 133 -19.12 1.60 -19.01
CA PHE A 133 -20.02 2.55 -19.68
C PHE A 133 -21.50 2.30 -19.32
N LYS A 134 -21.92 1.03 -19.42
CA LYS A 134 -23.29 0.66 -19.03
C LYS A 134 -23.55 0.95 -17.55
N TYR A 135 -22.62 0.56 -16.67
CA TYR A 135 -22.73 0.80 -15.23
C TYR A 135 -22.85 2.30 -14.90
N LEU A 136 -22.03 3.14 -15.52
CA LEU A 136 -22.04 4.59 -15.30
C LEU A 136 -23.36 5.21 -15.76
N GLU A 137 -23.85 4.85 -16.93
CA GLU A 137 -25.15 5.33 -17.44
C GLU A 137 -26.32 4.93 -16.51
N GLU A 138 -26.36 3.68 -16.06
CA GLU A 138 -27.41 3.18 -15.19
C GLU A 138 -27.36 3.79 -13.76
N ASN A 139 -26.22 4.32 -13.34
CA ASN A 139 -26.01 4.81 -11.96
C ASN A 139 -25.71 6.31 -11.86
N LYS A 140 -25.61 7.05 -12.96
CA LYS A 140 -25.28 8.49 -12.96
C LYS A 140 -26.24 9.34 -12.13
N TRP A 141 -27.54 8.97 -12.08
CA TRP A 141 -28.55 9.64 -11.31
C TRP A 141 -28.20 9.73 -9.80
N LYS A 142 -27.50 8.75 -9.25
CA LYS A 142 -27.07 8.73 -7.83
C LYS A 142 -26.16 9.89 -7.48
N LEU A 143 -25.32 10.32 -8.42
CA LEU A 143 -24.47 11.49 -8.22
C LEU A 143 -25.30 12.78 -8.26
N TYR A 144 -26.20 12.88 -9.24
CA TYR A 144 -27.05 14.08 -9.40
C TYR A 144 -27.99 14.30 -8.23
N GLU A 145 -28.67 13.26 -7.75
CA GLU A 145 -29.57 13.35 -6.60
C GLU A 145 -28.87 13.78 -5.30
N ASN A 146 -27.56 13.50 -5.19
CA ASN A 146 -26.76 13.86 -4.02
C ASN A 146 -25.87 15.09 -4.26
N ASN A 147 -26.08 15.85 -5.34
CA ASN A 147 -25.26 16.99 -5.74
C ASN A 147 -23.74 16.67 -5.80
N MET A 148 -23.43 15.46 -6.26
CA MET A 148 -22.06 14.99 -6.39
C MET A 148 -21.56 15.18 -7.81
N ARG A 149 -20.28 15.58 -7.95
CA ARG A 149 -19.57 15.56 -9.24
C ARG A 149 -18.41 14.58 -9.18
N ILE A 150 -18.08 13.96 -10.32
CA ILE A 150 -16.91 13.10 -10.47
C ILE A 150 -15.97 13.65 -11.52
N GLY A 151 -14.67 13.52 -11.33
CA GLY A 151 -13.65 13.97 -12.28
C GLY A 151 -12.24 13.71 -11.81
N THR A 152 -11.28 14.12 -12.64
CA THR A 152 -9.86 14.12 -12.26
C THR A 152 -9.63 15.13 -11.15
N VAL A 153 -8.84 14.72 -10.18
CA VAL A 153 -8.45 15.56 -9.03
C VAL A 153 -7.47 16.64 -9.51
N SER A 154 -7.52 17.82 -8.91
CA SER A 154 -6.65 18.92 -9.28
C SER A 154 -5.25 18.79 -8.69
N LEU A 155 -4.27 19.51 -9.25
CA LEU A 155 -2.91 19.57 -8.70
C LEU A 155 -2.87 20.08 -7.25
N ASN A 156 -3.80 20.98 -6.91
CA ASN A 156 -3.85 21.63 -5.60
C ASN A 156 -4.45 20.71 -4.51
N ASP A 157 -5.14 19.63 -4.88
CA ASP A 157 -5.84 18.75 -3.94
C ASP A 157 -4.93 17.68 -3.32
N LYS A 158 -3.61 17.73 -3.57
CA LYS A 158 -2.64 16.70 -3.08
C LYS A 158 -2.77 16.45 -1.58
N SER A 159 -2.71 17.53 -0.79
CA SER A 159 -2.78 17.42 0.67
C SER A 159 -4.12 16.85 1.15
N GLU A 160 -5.21 17.22 0.47
CA GLU A 160 -6.55 16.71 0.79
C GLU A 160 -6.66 15.20 0.49
N VAL A 161 -6.09 14.73 -0.64
CA VAL A 161 -6.02 13.31 -0.99
C VAL A 161 -5.20 12.53 0.03
N GLU A 162 -4.01 13.02 0.39
CA GLU A 162 -3.15 12.37 1.38
C GLU A 162 -3.85 12.29 2.74
N GLN A 163 -4.50 13.37 3.17
CA GLN A 163 -5.23 13.42 4.44
C GLN A 163 -6.43 12.46 4.43
N LEU A 164 -7.22 12.44 3.36
CA LEU A 164 -8.36 11.54 3.21
C LEU A 164 -7.91 10.06 3.31
N ILE A 165 -6.76 9.70 2.72
CA ILE A 165 -6.21 8.36 2.82
C ILE A 165 -5.83 8.02 4.27
N VAL A 166 -5.15 8.93 4.98
CA VAL A 166 -4.76 8.72 6.37
C VAL A 166 -5.96 8.58 7.29
N ASP A 167 -6.95 9.46 7.15
CA ASP A 167 -8.15 9.49 7.99
C ASP A 167 -8.96 8.19 7.92
N TYR A 168 -9.02 7.57 6.74
CA TYR A 168 -9.89 6.42 6.51
C TYR A 168 -9.20 5.08 6.34
N MET A 169 -7.91 5.06 5.99
CA MET A 169 -7.10 3.84 5.90
C MET A 169 -6.10 3.70 7.06
N GLY A 170 -6.00 4.74 7.89
CA GLY A 170 -5.07 4.80 9.03
C GLY A 170 -3.64 5.19 8.63
N LYS A 171 -2.88 5.63 9.64
CA LYS A 171 -1.54 6.22 9.49
C LYS A 171 -0.53 5.32 8.76
N TYR A 172 -0.64 3.98 8.87
CA TYR A 172 0.27 3.04 8.21
C TYR A 172 0.03 2.88 6.70
N ASN A 173 -1.02 3.49 6.18
CA ASN A 173 -1.33 3.54 4.75
C ASN A 173 -1.04 4.91 4.15
N LYS A 174 -0.39 5.81 4.91
CA LYS A 174 0.03 7.11 4.41
C LYS A 174 0.76 6.94 3.08
N LEU A 175 0.35 7.72 2.10
CA LEU A 175 1.09 7.93 0.87
C LEU A 175 1.91 9.20 1.05
N SER A 176 3.22 9.09 0.90
CA SER A 176 4.06 10.28 0.69
C SER A 176 4.30 10.33 -0.82
N ILE A 177 3.64 11.26 -1.48
CA ILE A 177 3.69 11.40 -2.93
C ILE A 177 4.63 12.57 -3.23
N GLU A 178 5.73 12.32 -3.93
CA GLU A 178 6.59 13.39 -4.44
C GLU A 178 5.80 14.29 -5.42
N ASP A 179 6.15 15.57 -5.48
CA ASP A 179 5.41 16.52 -6.33
C ASP A 179 5.48 16.17 -7.81
N GLU A 180 6.62 15.68 -8.27
CA GLU A 180 6.78 15.22 -9.66
C GLU A 180 5.91 14.00 -9.95
N ASP A 181 5.88 13.02 -9.05
CA ASP A 181 5.03 11.84 -9.17
C ASP A 181 3.55 12.25 -9.14
N TRP A 182 3.17 13.21 -8.28
CA TRP A 182 1.81 13.76 -8.24
C TRP A 182 1.38 14.38 -9.56
N GLN A 183 2.22 15.29 -10.12
CA GLN A 183 1.96 15.90 -11.40
C GLN A 183 1.82 14.86 -12.53
N GLU A 184 2.64 13.83 -12.52
CA GLU A 184 2.54 12.73 -13.48
C GLU A 184 1.22 11.97 -13.33
N GLN A 185 0.80 11.63 -12.11
CA GLN A 185 -0.46 10.93 -11.88
C GLN A 185 -1.67 11.75 -12.33
N ILE A 186 -1.67 13.05 -12.08
CA ILE A 186 -2.74 13.95 -12.55
C ILE A 186 -2.77 14.04 -14.08
N ARG A 187 -1.61 14.24 -14.73
CA ARG A 187 -1.52 14.27 -16.21
C ARG A 187 -2.02 12.99 -16.87
N ASN A 188 -1.83 11.87 -16.21
CA ASN A 188 -2.26 10.55 -16.69
C ASN A 188 -3.71 10.20 -16.31
N ASN A 189 -4.45 11.09 -15.67
CA ASN A 189 -5.79 10.86 -15.11
C ASN A 189 -5.85 9.65 -14.15
N ASN A 190 -4.79 9.41 -13.42
CA ASN A 190 -4.67 8.29 -12.48
C ASN A 190 -5.26 8.61 -11.09
N VAL A 191 -5.72 9.84 -10.85
CA VAL A 191 -6.37 10.23 -9.61
C VAL A 191 -7.75 10.78 -9.93
N VAL A 192 -8.76 10.09 -9.46
CA VAL A 192 -10.16 10.42 -9.70
C VAL A 192 -10.84 10.68 -8.36
N GLY A 193 -11.62 11.77 -8.29
CA GLY A 193 -12.33 12.18 -7.09
C GLY A 193 -13.83 12.31 -7.29
N ILE A 194 -14.58 12.14 -6.20
CA ILE A 194 -15.99 12.56 -6.11
C ILE A 194 -16.05 13.71 -5.10
N TYR A 195 -16.77 14.75 -5.49
CA TYR A 195 -16.92 15.98 -4.72
C TYR A 195 -18.38 16.26 -4.41
N VAL A 196 -18.64 16.84 -3.24
CA VAL A 196 -19.90 17.52 -2.90
C VAL A 196 -19.57 19.00 -2.73
N ALA A 197 -20.17 19.87 -3.53
CA ALA A 197 -19.66 21.22 -3.75
C ALA A 197 -18.17 21.14 -4.13
N ASP A 198 -17.28 21.75 -3.35
CA ASP A 198 -15.83 21.73 -3.61
C ASP A 198 -15.06 20.79 -2.68
N ASN A 199 -15.75 20.06 -1.79
CA ASN A 199 -15.10 19.14 -0.85
C ASN A 199 -14.92 17.76 -1.49
N LEU A 200 -13.70 17.24 -1.46
CA LEU A 200 -13.35 15.89 -1.90
C LEU A 200 -13.88 14.87 -0.88
N ILE A 201 -14.87 14.05 -1.26
CA ILE A 201 -15.50 13.08 -0.37
C ILE A 201 -15.08 11.63 -0.63
N ALA A 202 -14.55 11.37 -1.80
CA ALA A 202 -14.02 10.06 -2.15
C ALA A 202 -12.94 10.20 -3.21
N VAL A 203 -11.93 9.32 -3.16
CA VAL A 203 -10.82 9.33 -4.10
C VAL A 203 -10.42 7.92 -4.50
N TYR A 204 -10.04 7.76 -5.74
CA TYR A 204 -9.30 6.62 -6.26
C TYR A 204 -7.95 7.11 -6.80
N TYR A 205 -6.89 6.72 -6.12
CA TYR A 205 -5.51 6.96 -6.51
C TYR A 205 -4.93 5.67 -7.07
N PHE A 206 -4.52 5.71 -8.33
CA PHE A 206 -3.98 4.56 -9.05
C PHE A 206 -2.51 4.75 -9.36
N THR A 207 -1.72 3.69 -9.13
CA THR A 207 -0.40 3.51 -9.72
C THR A 207 -0.24 2.05 -10.15
N GLU A 208 0.69 1.75 -11.03
CA GLU A 208 0.97 0.36 -11.43
C GLU A 208 1.37 -0.55 -10.25
N LYS A 209 1.92 0.01 -9.19
CA LYS A 209 2.43 -0.73 -8.02
C LYS A 209 1.44 -0.79 -6.86
N ALA A 210 0.54 0.18 -6.78
CA ALA A 210 -0.39 0.29 -5.67
C ALA A 210 -1.62 1.10 -6.09
N SER A 211 -2.76 0.77 -5.55
CA SER A 211 -3.93 1.64 -5.64
C SER A 211 -4.50 1.91 -4.25
N ARG A 212 -5.17 3.03 -4.13
CA ARG A 212 -5.91 3.40 -2.93
C ARG A 212 -7.29 3.88 -3.33
N ILE A 213 -8.30 3.34 -2.69
CA ILE A 213 -9.67 3.82 -2.84
C ILE A 213 -10.25 4.11 -1.47
N VAL A 214 -10.71 5.32 -1.29
CA VAL A 214 -11.23 5.81 -0.02
C VAL A 214 -12.55 6.52 -0.26
N VAL A 215 -13.50 6.28 0.64
CA VAL A 215 -14.78 6.99 0.68
C VAL A 215 -14.98 7.51 2.09
N GLY A 216 -15.24 8.80 2.21
CA GLY A 216 -15.49 9.48 3.46
C GLY A 216 -16.61 8.80 4.27
N LYS A 217 -16.47 8.76 5.59
CA LYS A 217 -17.34 7.97 6.49
C LYS A 217 -18.83 8.22 6.26
N ASN A 218 -19.21 9.48 6.07
CA ASN A 218 -20.61 9.90 5.90
C ASN A 218 -21.23 9.50 4.55
N TYR A 219 -20.38 9.07 3.60
CA TYR A 219 -20.78 8.72 2.23
C TYR A 219 -20.65 7.23 1.93
N ARG A 220 -20.32 6.43 2.94
CA ARG A 220 -20.20 4.97 2.80
C ARG A 220 -21.57 4.32 2.57
N GLY A 221 -21.58 3.14 1.98
CA GLY A 221 -22.83 2.42 1.65
C GLY A 221 -23.47 2.82 0.32
N GLN A 222 -23.07 3.93 -0.29
CA GLN A 222 -23.64 4.46 -1.54
C GLN A 222 -22.96 3.91 -2.82
N ASN A 223 -22.10 2.89 -2.70
CA ASN A 223 -21.34 2.28 -3.80
C ASN A 223 -20.37 3.24 -4.53
N LEU A 224 -19.96 4.34 -3.91
CA LEU A 224 -19.06 5.33 -4.53
C LEU A 224 -17.69 4.72 -4.91
N SER A 225 -17.19 3.77 -4.13
CA SER A 225 -15.94 3.04 -4.44
C SER A 225 -16.05 2.22 -5.74
N VAL A 226 -17.20 1.62 -6.00
CA VAL A 226 -17.46 0.92 -7.27
C VAL A 226 -17.56 1.94 -8.40
N TYR A 227 -18.28 3.04 -8.17
CA TYR A 227 -18.45 4.10 -9.17
C TYR A 227 -17.12 4.72 -9.58
N LEU A 228 -16.25 5.07 -8.62
CA LEU A 228 -14.90 5.57 -8.89
C LEU A 228 -14.07 4.61 -9.76
N ARG A 229 -14.09 3.32 -9.46
CA ARG A 229 -13.35 2.33 -10.25
C ARG A 229 -13.93 2.15 -11.64
N MET A 230 -15.24 2.16 -11.79
CA MET A 230 -15.89 2.10 -13.10
C MET A 230 -15.60 3.34 -13.94
N TYR A 231 -15.65 4.53 -13.32
CA TYR A 231 -15.28 5.77 -13.99
C TYR A 231 -13.81 5.74 -14.44
N PHE A 232 -12.91 5.37 -13.55
CA PHE A 232 -11.49 5.21 -13.90
C PHE A 232 -11.32 4.20 -15.05
N ALA A 233 -11.97 3.03 -14.97
CA ALA A 233 -11.88 2.00 -16.00
C ALA A 233 -12.41 2.50 -17.35
N SER A 234 -13.42 3.38 -17.40
CA SER A 234 -13.94 3.97 -18.65
C SER A 234 -12.95 4.94 -19.32
N GLN A 235 -12.03 5.54 -18.54
CA GLN A 235 -11.03 6.50 -19.01
C GLN A 235 -9.70 5.87 -19.41
N ILE A 236 -9.49 4.57 -19.10
CA ILE A 236 -8.21 3.90 -19.33
C ILE A 236 -7.96 3.72 -20.83
N ARG A 237 -6.73 4.09 -21.26
CA ARG A 237 -6.26 3.82 -22.61
C ARG A 237 -6.04 2.31 -22.82
N TRP A 238 -6.27 1.84 -24.04
CA TRP A 238 -6.17 0.41 -24.46
C TRP A 238 -4.92 -0.32 -23.94
N ALA A 239 -3.77 0.36 -23.88
CA ALA A 239 -2.52 -0.24 -23.42
C ALA A 239 -2.55 -0.71 -21.96
N ILE A 240 -3.42 -0.13 -21.12
CA ILE A 240 -3.57 -0.50 -19.71
C ILE A 240 -4.73 -1.50 -19.52
N SER A 241 -5.72 -1.47 -20.40
CA SER A 241 -6.95 -2.29 -20.28
C SER A 241 -6.70 -3.80 -20.30
N SER A 242 -5.58 -4.25 -20.89
CA SER A 242 -5.20 -5.67 -20.92
C SER A 242 -4.49 -6.14 -19.64
N LYS A 243 -4.12 -5.23 -18.73
CA LYS A 243 -3.36 -5.56 -17.53
C LYS A 243 -4.28 -5.99 -16.39
N ASN A 244 -3.83 -6.99 -15.63
CA ASN A 244 -4.38 -7.31 -14.32
C ASN A 244 -3.77 -6.39 -13.26
N GLN A 245 -4.60 -5.83 -12.41
CA GLN A 245 -4.14 -5.15 -11.19
C GLN A 245 -4.30 -6.06 -9.99
N TYR A 246 -3.34 -5.98 -9.08
CA TYR A 246 -3.37 -6.66 -7.80
C TYR A 246 -3.57 -5.64 -6.67
N ASP A 247 -4.55 -5.89 -5.83
CA ASP A 247 -4.91 -5.05 -4.70
C ASP A 247 -5.00 -5.86 -3.42
N TRP A 248 -5.09 -5.18 -2.27
CA TRP A 248 -5.19 -5.82 -0.97
C TRP A 248 -6.50 -5.44 -0.28
N ALA A 249 -7.36 -6.43 -0.06
CA ALA A 249 -8.59 -6.30 0.71
C ALA A 249 -8.32 -6.62 2.17
N GLU A 250 -8.72 -5.76 3.10
CA GLU A 250 -8.66 -6.08 4.52
C GLU A 250 -9.61 -7.25 4.82
N ALA A 251 -9.08 -8.33 5.43
CA ALA A 251 -9.79 -9.61 5.55
C ALA A 251 -11.10 -9.53 6.34
N ASN A 252 -11.18 -8.63 7.32
CA ASN A 252 -12.36 -8.44 8.16
C ASN A 252 -13.27 -7.30 7.69
N ASN A 253 -12.94 -6.61 6.60
CA ASN A 253 -13.72 -5.50 6.08
C ASN A 253 -14.75 -5.98 5.06
N ILE A 254 -15.98 -6.24 5.54
CA ILE A 254 -17.09 -6.72 4.72
C ILE A 254 -17.40 -5.73 3.58
N SER A 255 -17.37 -4.43 3.83
CA SER A 255 -17.63 -3.41 2.80
C SER A 255 -16.63 -3.49 1.65
N THR A 256 -15.34 -3.68 1.97
CA THR A 256 -14.29 -3.89 0.96
C THR A 256 -14.52 -5.18 0.16
N LYS A 257 -14.89 -6.28 0.82
CA LYS A 257 -15.21 -7.55 0.15
C LYS A 257 -16.40 -7.41 -0.80
N ILE A 258 -17.47 -6.75 -0.38
CA ILE A 258 -18.64 -6.46 -1.24
C ILE A 258 -18.22 -5.60 -2.45
N THR A 259 -17.39 -4.58 -2.24
CA THR A 259 -16.88 -3.75 -3.34
C THR A 259 -16.12 -4.58 -4.36
N PHE A 260 -15.19 -5.42 -3.91
CA PHE A 260 -14.42 -6.28 -4.82
C PHE A 260 -15.28 -7.34 -5.52
N ALA A 261 -16.30 -7.90 -4.84
CA ALA A 261 -17.24 -8.82 -5.48
C ALA A 261 -18.02 -8.12 -6.61
N LYS A 262 -18.49 -6.89 -6.40
CA LYS A 262 -19.17 -6.09 -7.44
C LYS A 262 -18.26 -5.72 -8.63
N LEU A 263 -16.95 -5.75 -8.42
CA LEU A 263 -15.93 -5.50 -9.44
C LEU A 263 -15.41 -6.79 -10.08
N PHE A 264 -16.03 -7.93 -9.79
CA PHE A 264 -15.61 -9.25 -10.30
C PHE A 264 -14.16 -9.59 -9.97
N ALA A 265 -13.67 -9.14 -8.82
CA ALA A 265 -12.32 -9.42 -8.36
C ALA A 265 -12.16 -10.89 -7.96
N ILE A 266 -10.99 -11.45 -8.26
CA ILE A 266 -10.65 -12.83 -7.94
C ILE A 266 -9.63 -12.83 -6.79
N TYR A 267 -9.92 -13.53 -5.70
CA TYR A 267 -8.95 -13.74 -4.62
C TYR A 267 -7.83 -14.67 -5.09
N THR A 268 -6.58 -14.25 -4.87
CA THR A 268 -5.39 -15.00 -5.36
C THR A 268 -4.88 -16.03 -4.38
N GLY A 269 -5.39 -16.04 -3.14
CA GLY A 269 -4.90 -16.88 -2.04
C GLY A 269 -3.66 -16.31 -1.32
N LYS A 270 -3.07 -15.20 -1.80
CA LYS A 270 -1.97 -14.56 -1.09
C LYS A 270 -2.47 -13.72 0.07
N ILE A 271 -1.76 -13.79 1.20
CA ILE A 271 -2.11 -13.10 2.44
C ILE A 271 -0.97 -12.18 2.85
N LYS A 272 -1.33 -11.03 3.42
CA LYS A 272 -0.39 -10.08 4.04
C LYS A 272 -0.85 -9.81 5.47
N TYR A 273 0.07 -9.84 6.42
CA TYR A 273 -0.15 -9.49 7.81
C TYR A 273 0.61 -8.21 8.13
N ARG A 274 -0.04 -7.30 8.84
CA ARG A 274 0.58 -6.08 9.36
C ARG A 274 0.82 -6.21 10.84
N TYR A 275 2.07 -6.17 11.23
CA TYR A 275 2.52 -6.17 12.61
C TYR A 275 2.92 -4.77 13.03
N VAL A 276 2.62 -4.44 14.29
CA VAL A 276 2.99 -3.17 14.90
C VAL A 276 3.56 -3.44 16.27
N LYS A 277 4.68 -2.80 16.58
CA LYS A 277 5.24 -2.69 17.92
C LYS A 277 5.09 -1.25 18.39
N THR A 278 4.29 -1.06 19.41
CA THR A 278 4.19 0.24 20.12
C THR A 278 5.32 0.36 21.12
N ILE A 279 5.74 1.60 21.43
CA ILE A 279 6.74 1.89 22.46
C ILE A 279 6.12 1.72 23.84
#